data_be9390fd17256d9f47f62e7615590d72
#
_entry.id   be9390fd17256d9f47f62e7615590d72
#
_cell.length_a   1.000
_cell.length_b   1.000
_cell.length_c   1.000
_cell.angle_alpha   90.00
_cell.angle_beta   90.00
_cell.angle_gamma   90.00
#
_symmetry.space_group_name_H-M   'P 1'
#
loop_
_entity.id
_entity.type
_entity.pdbx_description
1 polymer ?
#
loop_
_entity_poly.entity_id
_entity_poly.type
_entity_poly.pdbx_seq_one_letter_code
_entity_poly.pdbx_strand_id
1 'polypeptide(L)'
;MKNHKWVDGKLLQTNKKYSQLKLKQKEKIHEWMYIAFRDSFRKTGKYPGKKEDGEILDFVMQKIEDAEIWIPWYEVEKHYKGVKSRLNKRYKKEKVKRLIQDQQVSIVIEPLDAELSVCKVDDYTKIDVSRPLCFTGCTDEENSLVCLTEIVPNNIIERDDGWKAFRIVGTLDFSLIGILSKISKILASNEIGIFAISTYNTDYILTKEENFDKAITVLKSAGYRIKEKE
;
A
#
# COMPACT_ATOMS: atom_id res chain seq x y z
N MET A 1 -24.00 -28.86 42.08
CA MET A 1 -23.05 -27.76 41.72
C MET A 1 -23.71 -26.81 40.74
N LYS A 2 -24.10 -25.66 41.19
CA LYS A 2 -24.77 -24.62 40.39
C LYS A 2 -23.76 -23.99 39.41
N ASN A 3 -23.72 -24.26 38.16
CA ASN A 3 -22.80 -23.73 37.12
C ASN A 3 -21.69 -24.68 36.68
N HIS A 4 -21.83 -25.99 36.87
CA HIS A 4 -20.93 -26.98 36.31
C HIS A 4 -21.73 -28.14 35.75
N LYS A 5 -21.26 -28.74 34.66
CA LYS A 5 -21.84 -29.89 33.97
C LYS A 5 -20.70 -30.89 33.63
N TRP A 6 -20.96 -32.15 33.82
CA TRP A 6 -20.06 -33.22 33.32
C TRP A 6 -20.31 -33.44 31.80
N VAL A 7 -19.25 -33.36 31.03
CA VAL A 7 -19.29 -33.64 29.58
C VAL A 7 -18.00 -34.47 29.29
N ASP A 8 -18.16 -35.65 28.77
CA ASP A 8 -17.07 -36.56 28.38
C ASP A 8 -15.98 -36.75 29.48
N GLY A 9 -16.43 -36.96 30.70
CA GLY A 9 -15.53 -37.18 31.83
C GLY A 9 -14.84 -35.91 32.39
N LYS A 10 -15.17 -34.73 31.87
CA LYS A 10 -14.66 -33.44 32.32
C LYS A 10 -15.74 -32.61 33.01
N LEU A 11 -15.41 -32.01 34.16
CA LEU A 11 -16.31 -31.07 34.85
C LEU A 11 -16.12 -29.67 34.22
N LEU A 12 -17.13 -29.21 33.47
CA LEU A 12 -17.08 -27.95 32.72
C LEU A 12 -17.89 -26.87 33.44
N GLN A 13 -17.34 -25.66 33.53
CA GLN A 13 -18.02 -24.50 34.09
C GLN A 13 -18.97 -23.90 33.05
N THR A 14 -20.29 -23.89 33.32
CA THR A 14 -21.32 -23.45 32.37
C THR A 14 -21.51 -21.94 32.27
N ASN A 15 -20.98 -21.17 33.23
CA ASN A 15 -21.08 -19.70 33.28
C ASN A 15 -19.73 -19.00 33.09
N LYS A 16 -18.76 -19.64 32.45
CA LYS A 16 -17.43 -19.09 32.21
C LYS A 16 -17.51 -17.83 31.37
N LYS A 17 -16.91 -16.73 31.85
CA LYS A 17 -16.84 -15.45 31.10
C LYS A 17 -15.68 -15.46 30.11
N TYR A 18 -15.81 -14.70 29.02
CA TYR A 18 -14.72 -14.54 28.03
C TYR A 18 -13.42 -14.02 28.68
N SER A 19 -13.53 -13.12 29.67
CA SER A 19 -12.38 -12.60 30.41
C SER A 19 -11.56 -13.67 31.16
N GLN A 20 -12.16 -14.80 31.49
CA GLN A 20 -11.54 -15.91 32.24
C GLN A 20 -10.81 -16.91 31.34
N LEU A 21 -10.88 -16.77 30.03
CA LEU A 21 -10.10 -17.58 29.08
C LEU A 21 -8.61 -17.25 29.19
N LYS A 22 -7.75 -18.27 28.95
CA LYS A 22 -6.32 -18.07 28.81
C LYS A 22 -6.01 -17.19 27.60
N LEU A 23 -4.92 -16.42 27.63
CA LEU A 23 -4.54 -15.50 26.56
C LEU A 23 -4.53 -16.19 25.19
N LYS A 24 -3.85 -17.33 25.06
CA LYS A 24 -3.81 -18.10 23.79
C LYS A 24 -5.19 -18.53 23.28
N GLN A 25 -6.15 -18.79 24.17
CA GLN A 25 -7.53 -19.13 23.79
C GLN A 25 -8.25 -17.87 23.23
N LYS A 26 -8.08 -16.73 23.90
CA LYS A 26 -8.64 -15.43 23.44
C LYS A 26 -8.10 -15.06 22.06
N GLU A 27 -6.78 -15.21 21.84
CA GLU A 27 -6.13 -14.92 20.55
C GLU A 27 -6.68 -15.82 19.45
N LYS A 28 -6.79 -17.13 19.68
CA LYS A 28 -7.38 -18.06 18.70
C LYS A 28 -8.82 -17.69 18.35
N ILE A 29 -9.66 -17.46 19.35
CA ILE A 29 -11.06 -17.08 19.14
C ILE A 29 -11.17 -15.76 18.37
N HIS A 30 -10.35 -14.77 18.73
CA HIS A 30 -10.32 -13.49 18.02
C HIS A 30 -9.91 -13.65 16.55
N GLU A 31 -8.93 -14.53 16.27
CA GLU A 31 -8.51 -14.79 14.89
C GLU A 31 -9.58 -15.54 14.09
N TRP A 32 -10.27 -16.52 14.69
CA TRP A 32 -11.42 -17.18 14.03
C TRP A 32 -12.55 -16.21 13.74
N MET A 33 -12.86 -15.30 14.68
CA MET A 33 -13.83 -14.21 14.44
C MET A 33 -13.41 -13.34 13.27
N TYR A 34 -12.12 -13.00 13.17
CA TYR A 34 -11.61 -12.20 12.07
C TYR A 34 -11.67 -12.94 10.73
N ILE A 35 -11.27 -14.21 10.68
CA ILE A 35 -11.34 -15.03 9.47
C ILE A 35 -12.78 -15.11 8.96
N ALA A 36 -13.73 -15.48 9.82
CA ALA A 36 -15.14 -15.60 9.45
C ALA A 36 -15.74 -14.25 9.01
N PHE A 37 -15.43 -13.16 9.73
CA PHE A 37 -15.85 -11.81 9.36
C PHE A 37 -15.31 -11.39 8.00
N ARG A 38 -14.02 -11.61 7.73
CA ARG A 38 -13.37 -11.32 6.46
C ARG A 38 -14.01 -12.10 5.31
N ASP A 39 -14.25 -13.38 5.51
CA ASP A 39 -14.77 -14.27 4.46
C ASP A 39 -16.25 -13.96 4.17
N SER A 40 -17.04 -13.63 5.18
CA SER A 40 -18.39 -13.11 5.02
C SER A 40 -18.42 -11.81 4.21
N PHE A 41 -17.51 -10.86 4.56
CA PHE A 41 -17.41 -9.59 3.83
C PHE A 41 -16.98 -9.80 2.37
N ARG A 42 -16.08 -10.75 2.09
CA ARG A 42 -15.64 -11.09 0.72
C ARG A 42 -16.77 -11.69 -0.10
N LYS A 43 -17.55 -12.58 0.51
CA LYS A 43 -18.68 -13.25 -0.13
C LYS A 43 -19.82 -12.29 -0.49
N THR A 44 -20.13 -11.35 0.39
CA THR A 44 -21.31 -10.46 0.27
C THR A 44 -20.98 -9.07 -0.29
N GLY A 45 -19.72 -8.64 -0.26
CA GLY A 45 -19.29 -7.28 -0.57
C GLY A 45 -19.72 -6.23 0.46
N LYS A 46 -20.45 -6.61 1.51
CA LYS A 46 -21.08 -5.72 2.48
C LYS A 46 -20.63 -6.01 3.92
N TYR A 47 -20.77 -5.02 4.77
CA TYR A 47 -20.58 -5.18 6.20
C TYR A 47 -21.59 -6.21 6.75
N PRO A 48 -21.15 -7.25 7.50
CA PRO A 48 -22.03 -8.30 7.97
C PRO A 48 -23.24 -7.75 8.75
N GLY A 49 -24.44 -8.14 8.32
CA GLY A 49 -25.69 -7.86 9.00
C GLY A 49 -26.03 -8.95 10.02
N LYS A 50 -27.27 -8.94 10.53
CA LYS A 50 -27.72 -9.87 11.58
C LYS A 50 -27.64 -11.35 11.16
N LYS A 51 -27.95 -11.65 9.89
CA LYS A 51 -27.89 -13.02 9.35
C LYS A 51 -26.44 -13.51 9.27
N GLU A 52 -25.58 -12.70 8.67
CA GLU A 52 -24.15 -13.02 8.52
C GLU A 52 -23.46 -13.11 9.87
N ASP A 53 -23.85 -12.29 10.86
CA ASP A 53 -23.34 -12.38 12.23
C ASP A 53 -23.65 -13.74 12.85
N GLY A 54 -24.84 -14.30 12.59
CA GLY A 54 -25.21 -15.65 13.01
C GLY A 54 -24.26 -16.71 12.39
N GLU A 55 -24.09 -16.67 11.07
CA GLU A 55 -23.19 -17.60 10.35
C GLU A 55 -21.74 -17.50 10.84
N ILE A 56 -21.26 -16.28 11.14
CA ILE A 56 -19.92 -16.05 11.72
C ILE A 56 -19.81 -16.67 13.10
N LEU A 57 -20.80 -16.49 13.94
CA LEU A 57 -20.80 -17.03 15.31
C LEU A 57 -20.89 -18.55 15.30
N ASP A 58 -21.70 -19.16 14.44
CA ASP A 58 -21.79 -20.61 14.29
C ASP A 58 -20.43 -21.20 13.89
N PHE A 59 -19.75 -20.61 12.91
CA PHE A 59 -18.39 -21.01 12.52
C PHE A 59 -17.41 -20.90 13.69
N VAL A 60 -17.45 -19.80 14.43
CA VAL A 60 -16.55 -19.57 15.57
C VAL A 60 -16.83 -20.57 16.70
N MET A 61 -18.10 -20.87 16.97
CA MET A 61 -18.46 -21.86 17.99
C MET A 61 -17.99 -23.26 17.61
N GLN A 62 -18.13 -23.66 16.36
CA GLN A 62 -17.58 -24.94 15.88
C GLN A 62 -16.07 -25.03 16.09
N LYS A 63 -15.33 -23.96 15.81
CA LYS A 63 -13.87 -23.90 16.05
C LYS A 63 -13.51 -23.93 17.53
N ILE A 64 -14.35 -23.36 18.37
CA ILE A 64 -14.20 -23.39 19.83
C ILE A 64 -14.40 -24.80 20.35
N GLU A 65 -15.40 -25.53 19.85
CA GLU A 65 -15.67 -26.93 20.18
C GLU A 65 -14.54 -27.85 19.69
N ASP A 66 -14.12 -27.73 18.43
CA ASP A 66 -13.00 -28.50 17.85
C ASP A 66 -11.71 -28.32 18.63
N ALA A 67 -11.50 -27.17 19.27
CA ALA A 67 -10.33 -26.85 20.08
C ALA A 67 -10.49 -27.18 21.57
N GLU A 68 -11.58 -27.86 21.94
CA GLU A 68 -11.93 -28.18 23.34
C GLU A 68 -11.90 -26.97 24.29
N ILE A 69 -12.29 -25.80 23.78
CA ILE A 69 -12.44 -24.58 24.57
C ILE A 69 -13.87 -24.49 25.07
N TRP A 70 -14.06 -24.52 26.39
CA TRP A 70 -15.38 -24.39 26.96
C TRP A 70 -15.69 -22.93 27.30
N ILE A 71 -16.72 -22.39 26.62
CA ILE A 71 -17.27 -21.05 26.87
C ILE A 71 -18.73 -21.00 26.37
N PRO A 72 -19.67 -20.37 27.10
CA PRO A 72 -21.04 -20.24 26.65
C PRO A 72 -21.18 -19.35 25.39
N TRP A 73 -22.07 -19.73 24.50
CA TRP A 73 -22.34 -19.02 23.24
C TRP A 73 -22.61 -17.51 23.44
N TYR A 74 -23.40 -17.12 24.44
CA TYR A 74 -23.73 -15.72 24.71
C TYR A 74 -22.50 -14.87 25.07
N GLU A 75 -21.48 -15.44 25.71
CA GLU A 75 -20.23 -14.73 26.00
C GLU A 75 -19.41 -14.50 24.75
N VAL A 76 -19.40 -15.45 23.81
CA VAL A 76 -18.75 -15.32 22.51
C VAL A 76 -19.46 -14.27 21.65
N GLU A 77 -20.80 -14.31 21.59
CA GLU A 77 -21.62 -13.32 20.91
C GLU A 77 -21.40 -11.91 21.47
N LYS A 78 -21.44 -11.76 22.78
CA LYS A 78 -21.20 -10.48 23.46
C LYS A 78 -19.83 -9.92 23.11
N HIS A 79 -18.80 -10.77 23.13
CA HIS A 79 -17.45 -10.36 22.77
C HIS A 79 -17.36 -9.98 21.31
N TYR A 80 -17.91 -10.78 20.38
CA TYR A 80 -17.96 -10.48 18.96
C TYR A 80 -18.59 -9.11 18.66
N LYS A 81 -19.76 -8.83 19.23
CA LYS A 81 -20.42 -7.53 19.09
C LYS A 81 -19.54 -6.37 19.56
N GLY A 82 -18.81 -6.55 20.67
CA GLY A 82 -17.88 -5.56 21.21
C GLY A 82 -16.64 -5.32 20.36
N VAL A 83 -16.18 -6.31 19.57
CA VAL A 83 -14.96 -6.21 18.74
C VAL A 83 -15.24 -6.01 17.26
N LYS A 84 -16.48 -6.16 16.79
CA LYS A 84 -16.89 -6.14 15.38
C LYS A 84 -16.35 -4.91 14.62
N SER A 85 -16.40 -3.73 15.22
CA SER A 85 -15.87 -2.52 14.61
C SER A 85 -14.33 -2.58 14.42
N ARG A 86 -13.61 -3.22 15.34
CA ARG A 86 -12.15 -3.44 15.25
C ARG A 86 -11.80 -4.45 14.15
N LEU A 87 -12.60 -5.52 14.00
CA LEU A 87 -12.47 -6.48 12.90
C LEU A 87 -12.63 -5.78 11.54
N ASN A 88 -13.61 -4.88 11.41
CA ASN A 88 -13.81 -4.09 10.21
C ASN A 88 -12.62 -3.15 9.90
N LYS A 89 -12.07 -2.48 10.92
CA LYS A 89 -10.88 -1.63 10.75
C LYS A 89 -9.68 -2.46 10.26
N ARG A 90 -9.46 -3.65 10.85
CA ARG A 90 -8.41 -4.58 10.41
C ARG A 90 -8.63 -5.01 8.95
N TYR A 91 -9.84 -5.41 8.58
CA TYR A 91 -10.19 -5.80 7.20
C TYR A 91 -9.93 -4.68 6.20
N LYS A 92 -10.39 -3.46 6.48
CA LYS A 92 -10.14 -2.30 5.61
C LYS A 92 -8.65 -2.04 5.42
N LYS A 93 -7.86 -2.09 6.50
CA LYS A 93 -6.41 -1.91 6.44
C LYS A 93 -5.73 -2.99 5.60
N GLU A 94 -6.12 -4.25 5.76
CA GLU A 94 -5.57 -5.37 4.98
C GLU A 94 -5.99 -5.30 3.50
N LYS A 95 -7.25 -4.90 3.21
CA LYS A 95 -7.73 -4.68 1.84
C LYS A 95 -6.92 -3.61 1.14
N VAL A 96 -6.72 -2.46 1.78
CA VAL A 96 -5.87 -1.38 1.23
C VAL A 96 -4.44 -1.89 1.00
N LYS A 97 -3.85 -2.60 1.97
CA LYS A 97 -2.49 -3.15 1.82
C LYS A 97 -2.36 -4.12 0.63
N ARG A 98 -3.37 -4.96 0.39
CA ARG A 98 -3.40 -5.88 -0.77
C ARG A 98 -3.52 -5.11 -2.09
N LEU A 99 -4.48 -4.19 -2.19
CA LEU A 99 -4.63 -3.35 -3.38
C LEU A 99 -3.34 -2.62 -3.71
N ILE A 100 -2.65 -2.11 -2.68
CA ILE A 100 -1.34 -1.49 -2.81
C ILE A 100 -0.29 -2.47 -3.36
N GLN A 101 -0.28 -3.70 -2.89
CA GLN A 101 0.69 -4.72 -3.31
C GLN A 101 0.40 -5.23 -4.72
N ASP A 102 -0.87 -5.46 -5.04
CA ASP A 102 -1.30 -5.90 -6.38
C ASP A 102 -0.99 -4.82 -7.43
N GLN A 103 -1.19 -3.53 -7.11
CA GLN A 103 -0.80 -2.42 -7.98
C GLN A 103 0.72 -2.37 -8.19
N GLN A 104 1.53 -2.61 -7.17
CA GLN A 104 2.99 -2.58 -7.27
C GLN A 104 3.53 -3.64 -8.22
N VAL A 105 2.96 -4.83 -8.22
CA VAL A 105 3.34 -5.93 -9.14
C VAL A 105 2.97 -5.63 -10.59
N SER A 106 1.98 -4.79 -10.85
CA SER A 106 1.56 -4.40 -12.21
C SER A 106 2.33 -3.22 -12.78
N ILE A 107 3.04 -2.44 -11.96
CA ILE A 107 3.78 -1.27 -12.42
C ILE A 107 5.08 -1.68 -13.06
N VAL A 108 5.30 -1.17 -14.26
CA VAL A 108 6.54 -1.30 -15.01
C VAL A 108 7.28 0.04 -15.00
N ILE A 109 8.56 0.00 -14.67
CA ILE A 109 9.46 1.16 -14.69
C ILE A 109 10.32 1.05 -15.92
N GLU A 110 10.42 2.12 -16.69
CA GLU A 110 11.26 2.23 -17.89
C GLU A 110 12.40 3.22 -17.63
N PRO A 111 13.64 2.72 -17.47
CA PRO A 111 14.82 3.57 -17.49
C PRO A 111 14.96 4.30 -18.81
N LEU A 112 15.25 5.59 -18.77
CA LEU A 112 15.47 6.39 -19.98
C LEU A 112 16.98 6.54 -20.23
N ASP A 113 17.38 6.40 -21.49
CA ASP A 113 18.76 6.62 -21.92
C ASP A 113 18.94 8.08 -22.28
N ALA A 114 18.98 8.93 -21.25
CA ALA A 114 19.05 10.37 -21.42
C ALA A 114 19.77 11.00 -20.21
N GLU A 115 20.65 11.93 -20.48
CA GLU A 115 21.22 12.82 -19.47
C GLU A 115 20.41 14.11 -19.45
N LEU A 116 19.97 14.50 -18.26
CA LEU A 116 19.10 15.62 -18.05
C LEU A 116 19.74 16.68 -17.16
N SER A 117 19.34 17.94 -17.40
CA SER A 117 19.69 19.07 -16.56
C SER A 117 18.43 19.71 -16.00
N VAL A 118 18.48 20.07 -14.72
CA VAL A 118 17.46 20.87 -14.04
C VAL A 118 17.95 22.31 -14.01
N CYS A 119 17.18 23.23 -14.58
CA CYS A 119 17.60 24.60 -14.76
C CYS A 119 16.54 25.59 -14.24
N LYS A 120 17.00 26.74 -13.78
CA LYS A 120 16.22 27.96 -13.65
C LYS A 120 16.55 28.87 -14.82
N VAL A 121 15.54 29.38 -15.53
CA VAL A 121 15.71 30.19 -16.73
C VAL A 121 15.05 31.56 -16.55
N ASP A 122 15.53 32.54 -17.29
CA ASP A 122 14.96 33.89 -17.27
C ASP A 122 13.55 33.88 -17.93
N ASP A 123 13.47 33.28 -19.11
CA ASP A 123 12.22 33.07 -19.84
C ASP A 123 12.28 31.79 -20.72
N TYR A 124 11.19 31.47 -21.42
CA TYR A 124 11.11 30.32 -22.30
C TYR A 124 11.30 30.63 -23.79
N THR A 125 11.72 31.84 -24.16
CA THR A 125 11.81 32.30 -25.58
C THR A 125 12.86 31.55 -26.38
N LYS A 126 13.87 30.99 -25.70
CA LYS A 126 14.96 30.24 -26.34
C LYS A 126 14.83 28.72 -26.19
N ILE A 127 13.65 28.24 -25.78
CA ILE A 127 13.41 26.84 -25.46
C ILE A 127 12.45 26.27 -26.52
N ASP A 128 12.91 25.21 -27.19
CA ASP A 128 12.05 24.40 -28.06
C ASP A 128 11.29 23.37 -27.20
N VAL A 129 10.10 23.76 -26.74
CA VAL A 129 9.23 22.91 -25.91
C VAL A 129 8.65 21.70 -26.66
N SER A 130 8.87 21.59 -27.99
CA SER A 130 8.46 20.42 -28.76
C SER A 130 9.43 19.26 -28.66
N ARG A 131 10.62 19.49 -28.10
CA ARG A 131 11.62 18.46 -27.90
C ARG A 131 11.19 17.41 -26.88
N PRO A 132 11.48 16.12 -27.12
CA PRO A 132 11.24 15.08 -26.13
C PRO A 132 11.97 15.39 -24.81
N LEU A 133 11.37 14.98 -23.69
CA LEU A 133 11.92 15.18 -22.35
C LEU A 133 12.18 16.66 -21.99
N CYS A 134 11.43 17.58 -22.60
CA CYS A 134 11.42 18.99 -22.22
C CYS A 134 10.22 19.27 -21.32
N PHE A 135 10.48 19.64 -20.07
CA PHE A 135 9.47 19.95 -19.07
C PHE A 135 9.69 21.36 -18.56
N THR A 136 8.62 22.14 -18.52
CA THR A 136 8.65 23.53 -18.05
C THR A 136 7.69 23.71 -16.88
N GLY A 137 8.09 24.52 -15.91
CA GLY A 137 7.26 24.90 -14.78
C GLY A 137 7.41 26.41 -14.51
N CYS A 138 6.31 27.15 -14.63
CA CYS A 138 6.28 28.59 -14.33
C CYS A 138 5.50 28.83 -13.05
N THR A 139 6.13 29.50 -12.09
CA THR A 139 5.52 29.93 -10.83
C THR A 139 5.66 31.44 -10.68
N ASP A 140 5.16 31.99 -9.60
CA ASP A 140 5.37 33.38 -9.22
C ASP A 140 6.81 33.70 -8.76
N GLU A 141 7.61 32.66 -8.47
CA GLU A 141 8.98 32.81 -7.96
C GLU A 141 10.04 32.47 -9.02
N GLU A 142 9.73 31.57 -9.99
CA GLU A 142 10.72 31.10 -10.93
C GLU A 142 10.12 30.50 -12.22
N ASN A 143 10.96 30.43 -13.26
CA ASN A 143 10.77 29.62 -14.45
C ASN A 143 11.73 28.43 -14.41
N SER A 144 11.20 27.23 -14.23
CA SER A 144 11.97 25.97 -14.21
C SER A 144 11.96 25.28 -15.57
N LEU A 145 13.09 24.69 -15.93
CA LEU A 145 13.26 23.86 -17.13
C LEU A 145 13.96 22.56 -16.75
N VAL A 146 13.42 21.44 -17.22
CA VAL A 146 14.18 20.18 -17.29
C VAL A 146 14.25 19.73 -18.73
N CYS A 147 15.46 19.52 -19.24
CA CYS A 147 15.67 19.10 -20.63
C CYS A 147 16.91 18.23 -20.75
N LEU A 148 17.14 17.70 -21.97
CA LEU A 148 18.40 17.02 -22.28
C LEU A 148 19.58 17.98 -22.04
N THR A 149 20.63 17.49 -21.43
CA THR A 149 21.84 18.27 -21.07
C THR A 149 22.49 18.94 -22.29
N GLU A 150 22.43 18.29 -23.45
CA GLU A 150 23.01 18.79 -24.71
C GLU A 150 22.24 19.97 -25.35
N ILE A 151 20.97 20.18 -24.97
CA ILE A 151 20.15 21.24 -25.53
C ILE A 151 19.81 22.34 -24.53
N VAL A 152 20.50 22.39 -23.41
CA VAL A 152 20.30 23.47 -22.42
C VAL A 152 20.55 24.83 -23.05
N PRO A 153 19.58 25.79 -22.98
CA PRO A 153 19.69 27.09 -23.62
C PRO A 153 20.69 28.00 -22.90
N ASN A 154 21.05 29.11 -23.50
CA ASN A 154 22.05 30.04 -22.95
C ASN A 154 21.48 31.12 -22.00
N ASN A 155 20.15 31.17 -21.82
CA ASN A 155 19.48 32.12 -20.92
C ASN A 155 19.16 31.48 -19.54
N ILE A 156 20.04 30.66 -19.05
CA ILE A 156 19.95 30.03 -17.73
C ILE A 156 20.44 30.96 -16.63
N ILE A 157 19.73 30.93 -15.51
CA ILE A 157 20.13 31.60 -14.24
C ILE A 157 20.89 30.61 -13.35
N GLU A 158 20.35 29.39 -13.20
CA GLU A 158 20.94 28.32 -12.41
C GLU A 158 20.86 26.99 -13.20
N ARG A 159 21.83 26.11 -13.02
CA ARG A 159 21.91 24.82 -13.70
C ARG A 159 22.47 23.74 -12.78
N ASP A 160 21.80 22.61 -12.78
CA ASP A 160 22.19 21.41 -12.04
C ASP A 160 22.14 20.19 -13.00
N ASP A 161 23.31 19.67 -13.34
CA ASP A 161 23.52 18.59 -14.31
C ASP A 161 23.59 17.20 -13.63
N GLY A 162 23.78 16.16 -14.45
CA GLY A 162 24.00 14.79 -14.00
C GLY A 162 22.75 14.12 -13.49
N TRP A 163 21.61 14.39 -14.10
CA TRP A 163 20.36 13.70 -13.79
C TRP A 163 20.07 12.61 -14.81
N LYS A 164 19.64 11.45 -14.33
CA LYS A 164 19.06 10.36 -15.13
C LYS A 164 17.63 10.10 -14.69
N ALA A 165 16.78 9.69 -15.61
CA ALA A 165 15.36 9.53 -15.37
C ALA A 165 14.90 8.10 -15.66
N PHE A 166 13.84 7.71 -14.95
CA PHE A 166 12.97 6.62 -15.34
C PHE A 166 11.52 7.10 -15.28
N ARG A 167 10.64 6.44 -16.05
CA ARG A 167 9.21 6.72 -16.04
C ARG A 167 8.40 5.50 -15.69
N ILE A 168 7.17 5.71 -15.26
CA ILE A 168 6.20 4.64 -15.08
C ILE A 168 5.56 4.35 -16.44
N VAL A 169 5.58 3.09 -16.89
CA VAL A 169 5.05 2.70 -18.20
C VAL A 169 3.52 2.65 -18.17
N GLY A 170 2.90 3.26 -19.18
CA GLY A 170 1.45 3.28 -19.34
C GLY A 170 0.80 4.57 -18.88
N THR A 171 -0.50 4.68 -19.12
CA THR A 171 -1.31 5.80 -18.62
C THR A 171 -1.74 5.49 -17.18
N LEU A 172 -1.30 6.30 -16.25
CA LEU A 172 -1.72 6.18 -14.85
C LEU A 172 -3.14 6.72 -14.71
N ASP A 173 -4.06 5.87 -14.26
CA ASP A 173 -5.40 6.32 -13.87
C ASP A 173 -5.26 7.19 -12.60
N PHE A 174 -5.88 8.38 -12.62
CA PHE A 174 -5.88 9.29 -11.46
C PHE A 174 -6.46 8.69 -10.18
N SER A 175 -7.20 7.56 -10.31
CA SER A 175 -7.66 6.78 -9.15
C SER A 175 -6.57 5.94 -8.48
N LEU A 176 -5.40 5.76 -9.11
CA LEU A 176 -4.28 5.01 -8.57
C LEU A 176 -3.59 5.80 -7.46
N ILE A 177 -3.89 5.45 -6.22
CA ILE A 177 -3.43 6.21 -5.05
C ILE A 177 -2.03 5.76 -4.62
N GLY A 178 -1.12 6.74 -4.46
CA GLY A 178 0.13 6.57 -3.73
C GLY A 178 1.23 5.82 -4.46
N ILE A 179 1.23 5.79 -5.81
CA ILE A 179 2.33 5.20 -6.60
C ILE A 179 3.62 5.96 -6.35
N LEU A 180 3.62 7.26 -6.60
CA LEU A 180 4.79 8.12 -6.36
C LEU A 180 5.24 8.09 -4.90
N SER A 181 4.30 8.10 -3.94
CA SER A 181 4.61 8.01 -2.51
C SER A 181 5.35 6.72 -2.13
N LYS A 182 5.05 5.59 -2.79
CA LYS A 182 5.75 4.32 -2.52
C LYS A 182 7.15 4.32 -3.12
N ILE A 183 7.27 4.76 -4.37
CA ILE A 183 8.56 4.88 -5.05
C ILE A 183 9.48 5.82 -4.26
N SER A 184 9.00 7.02 -3.91
CA SER A 184 9.78 7.99 -3.13
C SER A 184 10.18 7.45 -1.76
N LYS A 185 9.30 6.71 -1.07
CA LYS A 185 9.64 6.08 0.23
C LYS A 185 10.73 5.03 0.10
N ILE A 186 10.69 4.19 -0.94
CA ILE A 186 11.74 3.18 -1.18
C ILE A 186 13.08 3.86 -1.44
N LEU A 187 13.10 4.88 -2.32
CA LEU A 187 14.30 5.61 -2.65
C LEU A 187 14.86 6.37 -1.45
N ALA A 188 14.03 7.08 -0.71
CA ALA A 188 14.42 7.78 0.50
C ALA A 188 14.97 6.84 1.59
N SER A 189 14.39 5.63 1.75
CA SER A 189 14.90 4.62 2.70
C SER A 189 16.27 4.06 2.31
N ASN A 190 16.72 4.33 1.09
CA ASN A 190 18.04 3.96 0.55
C ASN A 190 18.93 5.18 0.32
N GLU A 191 18.57 6.34 0.91
CA GLU A 191 19.33 7.60 0.85
C GLU A 191 19.48 8.14 -0.58
N ILE A 192 18.48 7.93 -1.45
CA ILE A 192 18.44 8.40 -2.83
C ILE A 192 17.50 9.59 -2.91
N GLY A 193 18.06 10.78 -3.22
CA GLY A 193 17.30 11.98 -3.54
C GLY A 193 16.63 11.87 -4.91
N ILE A 194 15.46 12.48 -5.04
CA ILE A 194 14.69 12.47 -6.28
C ILE A 194 14.23 13.87 -6.68
N PHE A 195 14.06 14.06 -7.99
CA PHE A 195 13.26 15.13 -8.57
C PHE A 195 12.14 14.49 -9.38
N ALA A 196 10.88 14.81 -9.06
CA ALA A 196 9.72 14.17 -9.66
C ALA A 196 8.93 15.15 -10.54
N ILE A 197 8.54 14.70 -11.73
CA ILE A 197 7.74 15.46 -12.69
C ILE A 197 6.50 14.62 -13.01
N SER A 198 5.34 15.13 -12.65
CA SER A 198 4.06 14.52 -13.02
C SER A 198 3.52 15.16 -14.28
N THR A 199 3.22 14.34 -15.29
CA THR A 199 2.56 14.75 -16.52
C THR A 199 1.12 14.21 -16.54
N TYR A 200 0.35 14.53 -17.60
CA TYR A 200 -1.03 14.05 -17.71
C TYR A 200 -1.12 12.51 -17.69
N ASN A 201 -0.19 11.82 -18.33
CA ASN A 201 -0.26 10.36 -18.47
C ASN A 201 0.54 9.62 -17.40
N THR A 202 1.67 10.17 -16.95
CA THR A 202 2.59 9.42 -16.08
C THR A 202 3.56 10.33 -15.34
N ASP A 203 4.26 9.71 -14.38
CA ASP A 203 5.31 10.36 -13.60
C ASP A 203 6.70 9.98 -14.14
N TYR A 204 7.57 10.99 -14.19
CA TYR A 204 9.00 10.87 -14.41
C TYR A 204 9.72 11.11 -13.09
N ILE A 205 10.63 10.23 -12.75
CA ILE A 205 11.43 10.34 -11.53
C ILE A 205 12.90 10.42 -11.94
N LEU A 206 13.55 11.50 -11.52
CA LEU A 206 14.96 11.75 -11.78
C LEU A 206 15.75 11.51 -10.50
N THR A 207 16.92 10.92 -10.66
CA THR A 207 17.93 10.79 -9.60
C THR A 207 19.27 11.25 -10.17
N LYS A 208 20.20 11.60 -9.29
CA LYS A 208 21.58 11.84 -9.74
C LYS A 208 22.16 10.58 -10.36
N GLU A 209 22.98 10.74 -11.40
CA GLU A 209 23.58 9.65 -12.17
C GLU A 209 24.25 8.61 -11.29
N GLU A 210 25.03 9.05 -10.30
CA GLU A 210 25.72 8.20 -9.33
C GLU A 210 24.80 7.28 -8.53
N ASN A 211 23.53 7.64 -8.38
CA ASN A 211 22.52 6.89 -7.64
C ASN A 211 21.55 6.11 -8.55
N PHE A 212 21.62 6.30 -9.87
CA PHE A 212 20.61 5.78 -10.79
C PHE A 212 20.53 4.25 -10.79
N ASP A 213 21.67 3.56 -10.93
CA ASP A 213 21.71 2.09 -10.94
C ASP A 213 21.28 1.51 -9.60
N LYS A 214 21.65 2.16 -8.49
CA LYS A 214 21.18 1.82 -7.15
C LYS A 214 19.67 1.98 -7.05
N ALA A 215 19.10 3.07 -7.60
CA ALA A 215 17.67 3.31 -7.63
C ALA A 215 16.91 2.20 -8.38
N ILE A 216 17.34 1.84 -9.57
CA ILE A 216 16.75 0.75 -10.36
C ILE A 216 16.82 -0.59 -9.60
N THR A 217 17.96 -0.90 -8.98
CA THR A 217 18.19 -2.14 -8.24
C THR A 217 17.25 -2.25 -7.02
N VAL A 218 17.12 -1.19 -6.23
CA VAL A 218 16.24 -1.22 -5.04
C VAL A 218 14.76 -1.27 -5.41
N LEU A 219 14.35 -0.65 -6.51
CA LEU A 219 12.99 -0.73 -7.03
C LEU A 219 12.68 -2.15 -7.56
N LYS A 220 13.61 -2.76 -8.28
CA LYS A 220 13.49 -4.17 -8.72
C LYS A 220 13.37 -5.11 -7.53
N SER A 221 14.18 -4.94 -6.50
CA SER A 221 14.15 -5.72 -5.26
C SER A 221 12.85 -5.52 -4.47
N ALA A 222 12.22 -4.36 -4.59
CA ALA A 222 10.92 -4.05 -4.00
C ALA A 222 9.72 -4.61 -4.80
N GLY A 223 9.97 -5.30 -5.94
CA GLY A 223 8.95 -5.98 -6.73
C GLY A 223 8.42 -5.20 -7.94
N TYR A 224 9.04 -4.07 -8.31
CA TYR A 224 8.73 -3.40 -9.58
C TYR A 224 9.35 -4.15 -10.75
N ARG A 225 8.61 -4.22 -11.85
CA ARG A 225 9.16 -4.74 -13.12
C ARG A 225 9.96 -3.62 -13.79
N ILE A 226 11.16 -3.93 -14.20
CA ILE A 226 12.00 -3.01 -14.97
C ILE A 226 11.91 -3.41 -16.43
N LYS A 227 11.59 -2.46 -17.32
CA LYS A 227 11.63 -2.67 -18.77
C LYS A 227 13.08 -2.78 -19.18
N GLU A 228 13.46 -3.88 -19.80
CA GLU A 228 14.80 -4.05 -20.36
C GLU A 228 14.97 -3.18 -21.59
N LYS A 229 16.20 -2.68 -21.84
CA LYS A 229 16.53 -2.00 -23.09
C LYS A 229 16.44 -3.02 -24.23
N GLU A 230 15.68 -2.71 -25.26
CA GLU A 230 15.72 -3.44 -26.53
C GLU A 230 17.03 -3.18 -27.28
#